data_ccdd2458f6053d8f202db971924316a8
#
_entry.id   ccdd2458f6053d8f202db971924316a8
#
_cell.length_a   1.000
_cell.length_b   1.000
_cell.length_c   1.000
_cell.angle_alpha   90.00
_cell.angle_beta   90.00
_cell.angle_gamma   90.00
#
_symmetry.space_group_name_H-M   'P 1'
#
loop_
_entity.id
_entity.type
_entity.pdbx_description
1 polymer ?
#
loop_
_entity_poly.entity_id
_entity_poly.type
_entity_poly.pdbx_seq_one_letter_code
_entity_poly.pdbx_strand_id
1 'polypeptide(L)'
;MGIYTIPVAYSIWFVGLFNKFTKAKYYIAQSWTIPWMWAARSKVTLIKNYDYKKNQPYVVISNHLSNLDPMMQFRYLKIKWVFMAKKEVYKLPFFRTAAKSFNFIKVDRSDKNDRKSINEQAKVLFKNGWSLMVYPQGTRAKADNFLPFKSGAFHIALDNNIPIL
;
A
#
# COMPACT_ATOMS: atom_id res chain seq x y z
N MET A 1 -7.71 9.45 17.33
CA MET A 1 -6.96 8.69 16.26
C MET A 1 -6.30 9.62 15.24
N GLY A 2 -6.98 10.65 14.72
CA GLY A 2 -6.38 11.61 13.77
C GLY A 2 -5.12 12.31 14.29
N ILE A 3 -5.10 12.71 15.55
CA ILE A 3 -3.96 13.42 16.18
C ILE A 3 -2.67 12.58 16.10
N TYR A 4 -2.74 11.26 16.33
CA TYR A 4 -1.56 10.37 16.24
C TYR A 4 -1.03 10.18 14.80
N THR A 5 -1.88 10.33 13.80
CA THR A 5 -1.47 10.21 12.39
C THR A 5 -0.54 11.34 11.97
N ILE A 6 -0.69 12.54 12.54
CA ILE A 6 0.13 13.72 12.20
C ILE A 6 1.61 13.49 12.52
N PRO A 7 2.03 13.19 13.77
CA PRO A 7 3.44 12.96 14.08
C PRO A 7 4.03 11.78 13.31
N VAL A 8 3.26 10.73 13.06
CA VAL A 8 3.71 9.60 12.24
C VAL A 8 3.98 10.03 10.78
N ALA A 9 3.10 10.84 10.19
CA ALA A 9 3.30 11.36 8.83
C ALA A 9 4.57 12.22 8.72
N TYR A 10 4.81 13.08 9.71
CA TYR A 10 6.03 13.89 9.77
C TYR A 10 7.30 13.06 10.01
N SER A 11 7.23 12.01 10.85
CA SER A 11 8.37 11.10 11.05
C SER A 11 8.72 10.35 9.76
N ILE A 12 7.72 9.90 9.00
CA ILE A 12 7.92 9.26 7.69
C ILE A 12 8.54 10.26 6.70
N TRP A 13 8.05 11.49 6.69
CA TRP A 13 8.59 12.57 5.86
C TRP A 13 10.05 12.85 6.22
N PHE A 14 10.38 13.04 7.50
CA PHE A 14 11.72 13.36 7.99
C PHE A 14 12.73 12.27 7.61
N VAL A 15 12.46 11.00 7.90
CA VAL A 15 13.38 9.92 7.50
C VAL A 15 13.49 9.78 5.98
N GLY A 16 12.46 10.21 5.25
CA GLY A 16 12.44 10.23 3.80
C GLY A 16 13.36 11.25 3.15
N LEU A 17 13.74 12.31 3.88
CA LEU A 17 14.71 13.31 3.41
C LEU A 17 16.11 12.69 3.23
N PHE A 18 16.49 11.76 4.09
CA PHE A 18 17.79 11.08 4.04
C PHE A 18 17.82 9.95 3.04
N ASN A 19 16.75 9.13 2.99
CA ASN A 19 16.64 8.05 2.04
C ASN A 19 15.17 7.77 1.70
N LYS A 20 14.82 8.01 0.45
CA LYS A 20 13.46 7.85 -0.07
C LYS A 20 12.92 6.42 0.08
N PHE A 21 13.78 5.41 0.07
CA PHE A 21 13.42 3.99 0.16
C PHE A 21 13.88 3.31 1.47
N THR A 22 14.09 4.08 2.54
CA THR A 22 14.52 3.54 3.82
C THR A 22 13.50 2.57 4.43
N LYS A 23 13.99 1.49 5.04
CA LYS A 23 13.17 0.53 5.81
C LYS A 23 12.52 1.17 7.04
N ALA A 24 13.12 2.23 7.59
CA ALA A 24 12.58 2.95 8.76
C ALA A 24 11.14 3.42 8.54
N LYS A 25 10.79 3.91 7.35
CA LYS A 25 9.41 4.29 7.02
C LYS A 25 8.42 3.15 7.22
N TYR A 26 8.80 1.94 6.83
CA TYR A 26 7.96 0.77 6.97
C TYR A 26 7.69 0.44 8.44
N TYR A 27 8.71 0.48 9.29
CA TYR A 27 8.55 0.25 10.73
C TYR A 27 7.73 1.35 11.41
N ILE A 28 7.90 2.62 11.01
CA ILE A 28 7.09 3.74 11.48
C ILE A 28 5.62 3.54 11.08
N ALA A 29 5.35 3.11 9.84
CA ALA A 29 3.99 2.81 9.41
C ALA A 29 3.39 1.61 10.17
N GLN A 30 4.18 0.59 10.48
CA GLN A 30 3.73 -0.52 11.32
C GLN A 30 3.32 -0.07 12.72
N SER A 31 4.10 0.81 13.36
CA SER A 31 3.77 1.35 14.68
C SER A 31 2.46 2.14 14.65
N TRP A 32 2.20 2.87 13.56
CA TRP A 32 0.95 3.62 13.37
C TRP A 32 -0.29 2.71 13.36
N THR A 33 -0.16 1.45 12.94
CA THR A 33 -1.31 0.52 12.90
C THR A 33 -1.76 0.05 14.27
N ILE A 34 -0.89 0.09 15.29
CA ILE A 34 -1.15 -0.46 16.63
C ILE A 34 -2.38 0.18 17.29
N PRO A 35 -2.47 1.53 17.44
CA PRO A 35 -3.63 2.14 18.10
C PRO A 35 -4.93 1.95 17.31
N TRP A 36 -4.86 1.83 15.97
CA TRP A 36 -6.03 1.56 15.14
C TRP A 36 -6.57 0.16 15.38
N MET A 37 -5.69 -0.85 15.38
CA MET A 37 -6.08 -2.24 15.61
C MET A 37 -6.60 -2.44 17.05
N TRP A 38 -5.97 -1.79 18.02
CA TRP A 38 -6.41 -1.81 19.42
C TRP A 38 -7.80 -1.18 19.58
N ALA A 39 -8.01 0.01 19.03
CA ALA A 39 -9.31 0.70 19.12
C ALA A 39 -10.45 -0.04 18.40
N ALA A 40 -10.12 -0.71 17.28
CA ALA A 40 -11.07 -1.54 16.57
C ALA A 40 -11.38 -2.87 17.29
N ARG A 41 -10.67 -3.20 18.38
CA ARG A 41 -10.78 -4.47 19.12
C ARG A 41 -10.71 -5.69 18.19
N SER A 42 -9.97 -5.56 17.08
CA SER A 42 -9.90 -6.59 16.05
C SER A 42 -8.89 -7.66 16.41
N LYS A 43 -9.32 -8.93 16.40
CA LYS A 43 -8.44 -10.09 16.47
C LYS A 43 -8.12 -10.52 15.04
N VAL A 44 -6.85 -10.74 14.75
CA VAL A 44 -6.41 -11.20 13.43
C VAL A 44 -5.76 -12.56 13.57
N THR A 45 -6.25 -13.53 12.80
CA THR A 45 -5.62 -14.84 12.65
C THR A 45 -4.93 -14.87 11.29
N LEU A 46 -3.60 -15.07 11.31
CA LEU A 46 -2.81 -15.21 10.10
C LEU A 46 -2.69 -16.70 9.73
N ILE A 47 -3.35 -17.10 8.65
CA ILE A 47 -3.22 -18.44 8.08
C ILE A 47 -2.29 -18.35 6.89
N LYS A 48 -1.14 -19.01 6.96
CA LYS A 48 -0.15 -19.07 5.89
C LYS A 48 -0.25 -20.40 5.16
N ASN A 49 -0.76 -20.36 3.95
CA ASN A 49 -0.81 -21.54 3.07
C ASN A 49 0.41 -21.63 2.14
N TYR A 50 1.28 -20.62 2.16
CA TYR A 50 2.37 -20.48 1.21
C TYR A 50 3.46 -19.57 1.78
N ASP A 51 4.72 -19.92 1.53
CA ASP A 51 5.87 -19.11 1.93
C ASP A 51 6.32 -18.21 0.79
N TYR A 52 6.54 -16.94 1.11
CA TYR A 52 7.07 -15.93 0.18
C TYR A 52 8.45 -15.42 0.61
N LYS A 53 9.27 -15.04 -0.36
CA LYS A 53 10.62 -14.52 -0.11
C LYS A 53 10.53 -13.06 0.36
N LYS A 54 10.99 -12.78 1.59
CA LYS A 54 10.89 -11.44 2.20
C LYS A 54 11.70 -10.35 1.50
N ASN A 55 12.73 -10.72 0.74
CA ASN A 55 13.62 -9.79 0.04
C ASN A 55 13.30 -9.65 -1.46
N GLN A 56 12.21 -10.24 -1.92
CA GLN A 56 11.73 -10.14 -3.29
C GLN A 56 10.57 -9.15 -3.36
N PRO A 57 10.53 -8.25 -4.38
CA PRO A 57 9.35 -7.43 -4.62
C PRO A 57 8.20 -8.24 -5.23
N TYR A 58 6.98 -7.84 -4.93
CA TYR A 58 5.74 -8.45 -5.42
C TYR A 58 4.74 -7.40 -5.85
N VAL A 59 3.85 -7.77 -6.76
CA VAL A 59 2.53 -7.14 -6.85
C VAL A 59 1.62 -7.90 -5.91
N VAL A 60 1.29 -7.29 -4.77
CA VAL A 60 0.42 -7.91 -3.76
C VAL A 60 -1.02 -7.58 -4.09
N ILE A 61 -1.84 -8.61 -4.24
CA ILE A 61 -3.26 -8.48 -4.57
C ILE A 61 -4.09 -8.91 -3.38
N SER A 62 -5.03 -8.06 -2.98
CA SER A 62 -5.95 -8.37 -1.90
C SER A 62 -7.36 -7.88 -2.23
N ASN A 63 -8.36 -8.58 -1.75
CA ASN A 63 -9.71 -8.06 -1.68
C ASN A 63 -9.78 -6.87 -0.70
N HIS A 64 -10.80 -6.02 -0.84
CA HIS A 64 -10.96 -4.84 -0.02
C HIS A 64 -12.38 -4.78 0.56
N LEU A 65 -12.49 -4.99 1.86
CA LEU A 65 -13.77 -5.02 2.58
C LEU A 65 -13.87 -3.93 3.64
N SER A 66 -12.73 -3.49 4.20
CA SER A 66 -12.70 -2.60 5.34
C SER A 66 -11.64 -1.50 5.22
N ASN A 67 -11.84 -0.40 5.95
CA ASN A 67 -10.78 0.59 6.16
C ASN A 67 -9.62 0.05 7.03
N LEU A 68 -9.82 -1.08 7.72
CA LEU A 68 -8.79 -1.73 8.52
C LEU A 68 -7.86 -2.64 7.69
N ASP A 69 -8.25 -3.01 6.47
CA ASP A 69 -7.42 -3.89 5.63
C ASP A 69 -5.97 -3.38 5.48
N PRO A 70 -5.73 -2.09 5.17
CA PRO A 70 -4.37 -1.56 5.12
C PRO A 70 -3.60 -1.71 6.42
N MET A 71 -4.25 -1.48 7.57
CA MET A 71 -3.63 -1.59 8.89
C MET A 71 -3.24 -3.03 9.19
N MET A 72 -4.13 -4.00 8.91
CA MET A 72 -3.85 -5.42 9.06
C MET A 72 -2.68 -5.86 8.18
N GLN A 73 -2.69 -5.44 6.92
CA GLN A 73 -1.64 -5.78 5.96
C GLN A 73 -0.29 -5.18 6.37
N PHE A 74 -0.22 -3.92 6.80
CA PHE A 74 1.01 -3.33 7.34
C PHE A 74 1.52 -4.07 8.58
N ARG A 75 0.63 -4.54 9.43
CA ARG A 75 0.99 -5.23 10.66
C ARG A 75 1.52 -6.64 10.42
N TYR A 76 0.90 -7.39 9.52
CA TYR A 76 1.11 -8.85 9.42
C TYR A 76 1.88 -9.28 8.16
N LEU A 77 1.82 -8.54 7.07
CA LEU A 77 2.61 -8.84 5.88
C LEU A 77 4.04 -8.35 6.08
N LYS A 78 5.00 -9.27 6.06
CA LYS A 78 6.40 -9.02 6.45
C LYS A 78 7.32 -8.67 5.25
N ILE A 79 6.79 -7.95 4.28
CA ILE A 79 7.53 -7.37 3.14
C ILE A 79 7.35 -5.85 3.11
N LYS A 80 8.27 -5.15 2.47
CA LYS A 80 8.14 -3.70 2.26
C LYS A 80 7.19 -3.45 1.09
N TRP A 81 6.16 -2.66 1.29
CA TRP A 81 5.20 -2.38 0.25
C TRP A 81 4.57 -0.99 0.40
N VAL A 82 4.01 -0.50 -0.69
CA VAL A 82 3.28 0.77 -0.77
C VAL A 82 1.95 0.55 -1.45
N PHE A 83 1.05 1.53 -1.32
CA PHE A 83 -0.26 1.51 -1.97
C PHE A 83 -0.27 2.20 -3.34
N MET A 84 -1.26 1.79 -4.14
CA MET A 84 -1.86 2.67 -5.14
C MET A 84 -2.98 3.49 -4.49
N ALA A 85 -2.87 4.81 -4.54
CA ALA A 85 -3.85 5.71 -3.93
C ALA A 85 -4.50 6.62 -4.98
N LYS A 86 -5.82 6.82 -4.86
CA LYS A 86 -6.56 7.72 -5.74
C LYS A 86 -6.06 9.16 -5.61
N LYS A 87 -6.07 9.94 -6.71
CA LYS A 87 -5.65 11.35 -6.72
C LYS A 87 -6.38 12.21 -5.69
N GLU A 88 -7.65 11.91 -5.41
CA GLU A 88 -8.48 12.64 -4.45
C GLU A 88 -7.93 12.58 -3.02
N VAL A 89 -7.29 11.48 -2.66
CA VAL A 89 -6.71 11.29 -1.32
C VAL A 89 -5.53 12.25 -1.10
N TYR A 90 -4.85 12.64 -2.18
CA TYR A 90 -3.77 13.64 -2.13
C TYR A 90 -4.25 15.08 -1.88
N LYS A 91 -5.58 15.33 -1.90
CA LYS A 91 -6.17 16.62 -1.50
C LYS A 91 -6.14 16.81 0.02
N LEU A 92 -6.05 15.72 0.80
CA LEU A 92 -5.94 15.78 2.24
C LEU A 92 -4.49 16.14 2.64
N PRO A 93 -4.24 17.30 3.30
CA PRO A 93 -2.89 17.85 3.46
C PRO A 93 -1.93 16.90 4.18
N PHE A 94 -2.32 16.31 5.30
CA PHE A 94 -1.48 15.39 6.06
C PHE A 94 -1.26 14.06 5.33
N PHE A 95 -2.30 13.55 4.66
CA PHE A 95 -2.18 12.34 3.86
C PHE A 95 -1.30 12.54 2.63
N ARG A 96 -1.39 13.71 1.98
CA ARG A 96 -0.52 14.07 0.85
C ARG A 96 0.96 13.98 1.23
N THR A 97 1.34 14.53 2.39
CA THR A 97 2.72 14.47 2.88
C THR A 97 3.16 13.03 3.14
N ALA A 98 2.37 12.26 3.87
CA ALA A 98 2.65 10.86 4.13
C ALA A 98 2.73 10.03 2.84
N ALA A 99 1.76 10.15 1.94
CA ALA A 99 1.69 9.39 0.70
C ALA A 99 2.89 9.68 -0.23
N LYS A 100 3.27 10.95 -0.38
CA LYS A 100 4.45 11.35 -1.15
C LYS A 100 5.73 10.80 -0.52
N SER A 101 5.88 10.94 0.79
CA SER A 101 7.07 10.48 1.51
C SER A 101 7.18 8.95 1.53
N PHE A 102 6.05 8.24 1.50
CA PHE A 102 6.00 6.79 1.45
C PHE A 102 6.10 6.23 0.02
N ASN A 103 6.18 7.10 -1.00
CA ASN A 103 6.20 6.74 -2.43
C ASN A 103 4.94 6.01 -2.91
N PHE A 104 3.77 6.34 -2.36
CA PHE A 104 2.51 5.79 -2.87
C PHE A 104 2.33 6.16 -4.34
N ILE A 105 1.92 5.20 -5.15
CA ILE A 105 1.64 5.45 -6.57
C ILE A 105 0.29 6.15 -6.67
N LYS A 106 0.31 7.37 -7.20
CA LYS A 106 -0.92 8.14 -7.44
C LYS A 106 -1.63 7.59 -8.68
N VAL A 107 -2.94 7.37 -8.56
CA VAL A 107 -3.78 6.89 -9.67
C VAL A 107 -4.81 7.95 -10.03
N ASP A 108 -4.80 8.37 -11.27
CA ASP A 108 -5.85 9.17 -11.89
C ASP A 108 -6.73 8.29 -12.78
N ARG A 109 -7.88 7.89 -12.26
CA ARG A 109 -8.81 7.01 -13.01
C ARG A 109 -9.52 7.70 -14.17
N SER A 110 -9.46 9.03 -14.24
CA SER A 110 -10.04 9.82 -15.33
C SER A 110 -9.09 9.97 -16.52
N ASP A 111 -7.79 9.70 -16.32
CA ASP A 111 -6.78 9.79 -17.37
C ASP A 111 -6.48 8.40 -17.95
N LYS A 112 -6.80 8.21 -19.24
CA LYS A 112 -6.50 6.97 -19.96
C LYS A 112 -5.00 6.71 -20.11
N ASN A 113 -4.18 7.75 -20.06
CA ASN A 113 -2.72 7.68 -20.19
C ASN A 113 -2.00 7.40 -18.86
N ASP A 114 -2.71 7.39 -17.72
CA ASP A 114 -2.14 7.20 -16.39
C ASP A 114 -1.46 5.82 -16.22
N ARG A 115 -1.85 4.82 -17.04
CA ARG A 115 -1.25 3.48 -17.02
C ARG A 115 0.27 3.50 -17.24
N LYS A 116 0.77 4.32 -18.18
CA LYS A 116 2.21 4.45 -18.44
C LYS A 116 2.93 5.05 -17.23
N SER A 117 2.38 6.13 -16.67
CA SER A 117 2.90 6.78 -15.46
C SER A 117 2.93 5.83 -14.25
N ILE A 118 1.86 5.06 -14.04
CA ILE A 118 1.78 4.06 -12.97
C ILE A 118 2.88 3.00 -13.16
N ASN A 119 3.06 2.50 -14.38
CA ASN A 119 4.03 1.45 -14.67
C ASN A 119 5.48 1.92 -14.44
N GLU A 120 5.83 3.14 -14.86
CA GLU A 120 7.15 3.73 -14.59
C GLU A 120 7.41 3.92 -13.09
N GLN A 121 6.42 4.39 -12.34
CA GLN A 121 6.54 4.52 -10.88
C GLN A 121 6.70 3.15 -10.21
N ALA A 122 5.95 2.14 -10.65
CA ALA A 122 6.04 0.77 -10.15
C ALA A 122 7.42 0.15 -10.43
N LYS A 123 7.97 0.37 -11.62
CA LYS A 123 9.32 -0.07 -12.00
C LYS A 123 10.40 0.47 -11.07
N VAL A 124 10.35 1.77 -10.77
CA VAL A 124 11.27 2.39 -9.80
C VAL A 124 11.11 1.77 -8.40
N LEU A 125 9.87 1.51 -7.97
CA LEU A 125 9.56 0.89 -6.69
C LEU A 125 10.16 -0.51 -6.58
N PHE A 126 9.94 -1.38 -7.58
CA PHE A 126 10.44 -2.75 -7.60
C PHE A 126 11.96 -2.82 -7.64
N LYS A 127 12.62 -1.93 -8.42
CA LYS A 127 14.08 -1.82 -8.47
C LYS A 127 14.69 -1.51 -7.09
N ASN A 128 13.96 -0.83 -6.22
CA ASN A 128 14.37 -0.55 -4.84
C ASN A 128 13.95 -1.63 -3.83
N GLY A 129 13.45 -2.77 -4.30
CA GLY A 129 13.05 -3.92 -3.48
C GLY A 129 11.78 -3.68 -2.66
N TRP A 130 10.90 -2.79 -3.13
CA TRP A 130 9.58 -2.55 -2.55
C TRP A 130 8.50 -3.21 -3.40
N SER A 131 7.45 -3.69 -2.75
CA SER A 131 6.27 -4.30 -3.36
C SER A 131 5.16 -3.28 -3.55
N LEU A 132 4.25 -3.56 -4.46
CA LEU A 132 3.08 -2.75 -4.72
C LEU A 132 1.82 -3.47 -4.25
N MET A 133 1.09 -2.90 -3.30
CA MET A 133 -0.22 -3.40 -2.85
C MET A 133 -1.32 -2.81 -3.71
N VAL A 134 -2.14 -3.68 -4.26
CA VAL A 134 -3.28 -3.31 -5.11
C VAL A 134 -4.56 -3.99 -4.63
N TYR A 135 -5.62 -3.21 -4.52
CA TYR A 135 -6.98 -3.72 -4.37
C TYR A 135 -7.65 -3.73 -5.75
N PRO A 136 -7.64 -4.86 -6.47
CA PRO A 136 -8.04 -4.87 -7.88
C PRO A 136 -9.54 -4.64 -8.10
N GLN A 137 -10.36 -4.79 -7.07
CA GLN A 137 -11.77 -4.39 -7.09
C GLN A 137 -11.94 -2.87 -7.27
N GLY A 138 -10.94 -2.10 -6.87
CA GLY A 138 -10.90 -0.65 -7.01
C GLY A 138 -11.78 0.13 -6.04
N THR A 139 -12.60 -0.53 -5.27
CA THR A 139 -13.42 0.01 -4.19
C THR A 139 -13.65 -1.06 -3.14
N ARG A 140 -14.14 -0.68 -1.97
CA ARG A 140 -14.54 -1.66 -0.94
C ARG A 140 -15.80 -2.39 -1.39
N ALA A 141 -15.76 -3.71 -1.30
CA ALA A 141 -16.93 -4.56 -1.48
C ALA A 141 -17.71 -4.68 -0.16
N LYS A 142 -18.98 -5.03 -0.23
CA LYS A 142 -19.73 -5.53 0.93
C LYS A 142 -19.35 -6.99 1.17
N ALA A 143 -19.50 -7.49 2.40
CA ALA A 143 -19.08 -8.84 2.76
C ALA A 143 -19.80 -9.94 1.96
N ASP A 144 -21.02 -9.68 1.53
CA ASP A 144 -21.89 -10.56 0.77
C ASP A 144 -21.81 -10.37 -0.76
N ASN A 145 -21.03 -9.40 -1.23
CA ASN A 145 -20.92 -9.05 -2.65
C ASN A 145 -19.46 -8.94 -3.09
N PHE A 146 -18.91 -10.02 -3.65
CA PHE A 146 -17.56 -10.04 -4.18
C PHE A 146 -17.51 -9.33 -5.54
N LEU A 147 -16.82 -8.19 -5.58
CA LEU A 147 -16.62 -7.43 -6.83
C LEU A 147 -15.53 -8.07 -7.69
N PRO A 148 -15.69 -8.10 -9.04
CA PRO A 148 -14.70 -8.67 -9.93
C PRO A 148 -13.37 -7.91 -9.87
N PHE A 149 -12.27 -8.64 -10.06
CA PHE A 149 -10.93 -8.09 -10.14
C PHE A 149 -10.69 -7.45 -11.51
N LYS A 150 -10.23 -6.19 -11.49
CA LYS A 150 -9.77 -5.48 -12.68
C LYS A 150 -8.36 -5.91 -13.07
N SER A 151 -8.08 -5.96 -14.37
CA SER A 151 -6.82 -6.49 -14.91
C SER A 151 -5.57 -5.63 -14.63
N GLY A 152 -5.73 -4.39 -14.13
CA GLY A 152 -4.62 -3.43 -13.98
C GLY A 152 -3.43 -3.95 -13.15
N ALA A 153 -3.69 -4.63 -12.03
CA ALA A 153 -2.64 -5.20 -11.20
C ALA A 153 -1.84 -6.31 -11.92
N PHE A 154 -2.53 -7.14 -12.68
CA PHE A 154 -1.94 -8.22 -13.46
C PHE A 154 -1.04 -7.69 -14.58
N HIS A 155 -1.47 -6.62 -15.27
CA HIS A 155 -0.64 -5.95 -16.27
C HIS A 155 0.63 -5.35 -15.67
N ILE A 156 0.55 -4.70 -14.50
CA ILE A 156 1.74 -4.19 -13.82
C ILE A 156 2.72 -5.32 -13.49
N ALA A 157 2.23 -6.47 -13.04
CA ALA A 157 3.04 -7.63 -12.73
C ALA A 157 3.75 -8.18 -13.99
N LEU A 158 3.02 -8.36 -15.08
CA LEU A 158 3.53 -8.85 -16.36
C LEU A 158 4.54 -7.88 -16.99
N ASP A 159 4.18 -6.59 -17.10
CA ASP A 159 5.01 -5.56 -17.73
C ASP A 159 6.37 -5.38 -17.02
N ASN A 160 6.44 -5.71 -15.73
CA ASN A 160 7.66 -5.58 -14.91
C ASN A 160 8.32 -6.93 -14.57
N ASN A 161 7.78 -8.05 -15.02
CA ASN A 161 8.23 -9.41 -14.67
C ASN A 161 8.34 -9.61 -13.14
N ILE A 162 7.33 -9.18 -12.40
CA ILE A 162 7.25 -9.25 -10.94
C ILE A 162 6.19 -10.27 -10.54
N PRO A 163 6.51 -11.21 -9.62
CA PRO A 163 5.54 -12.20 -9.18
C PRO A 163 4.37 -11.56 -8.40
N ILE A 164 3.22 -12.23 -8.47
CA ILE A 164 2.03 -11.87 -7.71
C ILE A 164 2.02 -12.65 -6.38
N LEU A 165 1.61 -11.96 -5.31
CA LEU A 165 1.40 -12.52 -3.99
C LEU A 165 -0.03 -12.25 -3.54
#